data_c8ba43af90c774513bc721b3cd575d69
#
_entry.id   c8ba43af90c774513bc721b3cd575d69
#
_cell.length_a   1.000
_cell.length_b   1.000
_cell.length_c   1.000
_cell.angle_alpha   90.00
_cell.angle_beta   90.00
_cell.angle_gamma   90.00
#
_symmetry.space_group_name_H-M   'P 1'
#
loop_
_entity.id
_entity.type
_entity.pdbx_description
1 polymer ?
#
loop_
_entity_poly.entity_id
_entity_poly.type
_entity_poly.pdbx_seq_one_letter_code
_entity_poly.pdbx_strand_id
1 'polypeptide(L)'
;MFTGDNSGNWLFRALHKAGFANRPLSEHRNDGLRLTDCYITATLRCAPPQNKPTPKEILNCKEYLLREIELLKNVRVIVGLGKIGFEAALNAYRESGKVEFKSKPRFAHCAMYKIGGLTFIASFHPSQQNTFTGRLTEPMLDRVFTTARTQLQ
;
A
#
# COMPACT_ATOMS: atom_id res chain seq x y z
N MET A 1 11.66 2.94 -4.42
CA MET A 1 10.28 2.75 -4.90
C MET A 1 9.54 4.06 -4.72
N PHE A 2 8.76 4.49 -5.69
CA PHE A 2 8.03 5.76 -5.71
C PHE A 2 8.90 7.04 -5.60
N THR A 3 10.14 7.01 -6.04
CA THR A 3 11.03 8.17 -5.99
C THR A 3 11.19 8.75 -7.39
N GLY A 4 10.87 10.05 -7.56
CA GLY A 4 11.02 10.76 -8.82
C GLY A 4 10.01 10.40 -9.92
N ASP A 5 8.91 9.73 -9.57
CA ASP A 5 7.83 9.41 -10.51
C ASP A 5 6.47 10.02 -10.10
N ASN A 6 5.54 10.06 -11.05
CA ASN A 6 4.23 10.66 -10.82
C ASN A 6 3.43 9.90 -9.75
N SER A 7 3.54 8.59 -9.69
CA SER A 7 2.86 7.77 -8.67
C SER A 7 3.38 8.09 -7.28
N GLY A 8 4.70 8.29 -7.15
CA GLY A 8 5.34 8.73 -5.92
C GLY A 8 4.88 10.10 -5.48
N ASN A 9 4.80 11.06 -6.40
CA ASN A 9 4.33 12.42 -6.08
C ASN A 9 2.91 12.41 -5.50
N TRP A 10 2.01 11.62 -6.05
CA TRP A 10 0.65 11.45 -5.53
C TRP A 10 0.66 10.80 -4.15
N LEU A 11 1.43 9.72 -3.99
CA LEU A 11 1.51 8.96 -2.74
C LEU A 11 2.07 9.81 -1.61
N PHE A 12 3.25 10.43 -1.80
CA PHE A 12 3.91 11.18 -0.74
C PHE A 12 3.15 12.45 -0.37
N ARG A 13 2.48 13.10 -1.30
CA ARG A 13 1.60 14.21 -0.99
C ARG A 13 0.44 13.79 -0.07
N ALA A 14 -0.23 12.67 -0.36
CA ALA A 14 -1.31 12.16 0.47
C ALA A 14 -0.81 11.69 1.85
N LEU A 15 0.34 11.03 1.91
CA LEU A 15 1.00 10.64 3.17
C LEU A 15 1.37 11.86 4.02
N HIS A 16 1.92 12.90 3.40
CA HIS A 16 2.26 14.15 4.09
C HIS A 16 1.02 14.82 4.68
N LYS A 17 -0.06 14.97 3.92
CA LYS A 17 -1.33 15.52 4.41
C LYS A 17 -1.90 14.74 5.59
N ALA A 18 -1.74 13.42 5.60
CA ALA A 18 -2.18 12.57 6.69
C ALA A 18 -1.17 12.46 7.85
N GLY A 19 -0.04 13.15 7.81
CA GLY A 19 0.99 13.18 8.85
C GLY A 19 1.88 11.93 8.90
N PHE A 20 1.92 11.13 7.82
CA PHE A 20 2.81 9.96 7.70
C PHE A 20 4.17 10.29 7.07
N ALA A 21 4.31 11.44 6.44
CA ALA A 21 5.56 11.89 5.82
C ALA A 21 5.85 13.34 6.23
N ASN A 22 7.13 13.67 6.41
CA ASN A 22 7.58 15.01 6.77
C ASN A 22 7.58 15.99 5.59
N ARG A 23 7.51 15.50 4.37
CA ARG A 23 7.48 16.31 3.14
C ARG A 23 6.60 15.65 2.06
N PRO A 24 6.05 16.44 1.11
CA PRO A 24 5.07 15.94 0.15
C PRO A 24 5.66 15.28 -1.09
N LEU A 25 6.99 15.27 -1.25
CA LEU A 25 7.68 14.76 -2.45
C LEU A 25 8.85 13.86 -2.06
N SER A 26 9.16 12.91 -2.94
CA SER A 26 10.37 12.10 -2.92
C SER A 26 11.08 12.23 -4.25
N GLU A 27 12.20 12.94 -4.26
CA GLU A 27 12.92 13.32 -5.47
C GLU A 27 14.15 12.44 -5.70
N HIS A 28 14.91 12.14 -4.65
CA HIS A 28 16.09 11.30 -4.71
C HIS A 28 16.37 10.64 -3.35
N ARG A 29 17.30 9.69 -3.32
CA ARG A 29 17.60 8.85 -2.14
C ARG A 29 17.91 9.64 -0.86
N ASN A 30 18.54 10.79 -0.98
CA ASN A 30 19.01 11.60 0.16
C ASN A 30 18.25 12.93 0.28
N ASP A 31 17.00 12.96 -0.12
CA ASP A 31 16.18 14.18 -0.14
C ASP A 31 15.60 14.58 1.24
N GLY A 32 15.93 13.82 2.28
CA GLY A 32 15.47 14.09 3.64
C GLY A 32 14.03 13.64 3.92
N LEU A 33 13.38 12.89 3.02
CA LEU A 33 12.09 12.28 3.28
C LEU A 33 12.18 11.31 4.45
N ARG A 34 11.27 11.46 5.41
CA ARG A 34 11.11 10.56 6.56
C ARG A 34 9.65 10.18 6.70
N LEU A 35 9.42 8.89 6.96
CA LEU A 35 8.09 8.36 7.27
C LEU A 35 7.96 8.19 8.79
N THR A 36 6.77 8.50 9.32
CA THR A 36 6.40 8.33 10.73
C THR A 36 5.17 7.43 10.79
N ASP A 37 5.22 6.39 11.61
CA ASP A 37 4.16 5.38 11.75
C ASP A 37 3.76 4.73 10.42
N CYS A 38 4.67 4.69 9.46
CA CYS A 38 4.40 4.21 8.11
C CYS A 38 5.60 3.48 7.54
N TYR A 39 5.35 2.32 6.94
CA TYR A 39 6.32 1.54 6.19
C TYR A 39 5.76 1.26 4.81
N ILE A 40 6.55 1.44 3.76
CA ILE A 40 6.15 1.18 2.37
C ILE A 40 6.91 -0.04 1.87
N THR A 41 6.18 -1.04 1.40
CA THR A 41 6.74 -2.23 0.76
C THR A 41 6.13 -2.46 -0.62
N ALA A 42 6.71 -3.36 -1.39
CA ALA A 42 6.22 -3.76 -2.70
C ALA A 42 5.91 -5.25 -2.75
N THR A 43 4.85 -5.60 -3.44
CA THR A 43 4.52 -6.99 -3.79
C THR A 43 5.63 -7.64 -4.65
N LEU A 44 6.31 -6.82 -5.45
CA LEU A 44 7.40 -7.22 -6.35
C LEU A 44 8.64 -6.41 -6.06
N ARG A 45 9.82 -7.05 -6.10
CA ARG A 45 11.12 -6.40 -5.88
C ARG A 45 11.77 -5.90 -7.17
N CYS A 46 11.32 -6.36 -8.31
CA CYS A 46 11.77 -5.94 -9.63
C CYS A 46 10.60 -5.38 -10.43
N ALA A 47 10.88 -4.51 -11.40
CA ALA A 47 9.87 -4.00 -12.31
C ALA A 47 9.48 -5.08 -13.33
N PRO A 48 8.24 -5.55 -13.34
CA PRO A 48 7.81 -6.53 -14.31
C PRO A 48 7.68 -5.89 -15.71
N PRO A 49 7.84 -6.67 -16.80
CA PRO A 49 7.60 -6.17 -18.16
C PRO A 49 6.23 -5.52 -18.27
N GLN A 50 6.16 -4.35 -18.91
CA GLN A 50 4.92 -3.58 -19.11
C GLN A 50 4.14 -3.28 -17.82
N ASN A 51 4.79 -3.28 -16.64
CA ASN A 51 4.16 -3.10 -15.33
C ASN A 51 3.02 -4.11 -15.04
N LYS A 52 3.05 -5.28 -15.67
CA LYS A 52 2.07 -6.36 -15.48
C LYS A 52 2.78 -7.58 -14.92
N PRO A 53 2.72 -7.80 -13.60
CA PRO A 53 3.34 -8.96 -12.99
C PRO A 53 2.61 -10.24 -13.36
N THR A 54 3.37 -11.28 -13.65
CA THR A 54 2.86 -12.64 -13.76
C THR A 54 2.64 -13.25 -12.37
N PRO A 55 1.75 -14.27 -12.25
CA PRO A 55 1.59 -15.00 -10.99
C PRO A 55 2.91 -15.60 -10.46
N LYS A 56 3.79 -16.04 -11.36
CA LYS A 56 5.11 -16.60 -11.01
C LYS A 56 6.04 -15.54 -10.39
N GLU A 57 6.05 -14.34 -10.93
CA GLU A 57 6.86 -13.23 -10.38
C GLU A 57 6.35 -12.81 -8.99
N ILE A 58 5.03 -12.76 -8.80
CA ILE A 58 4.43 -12.49 -7.49
C ILE A 58 4.84 -13.58 -6.49
N LEU A 59 4.77 -14.85 -6.90
CA LEU A 59 5.15 -15.98 -6.06
C LEU A 59 6.63 -15.95 -5.66
N ASN A 60 7.53 -15.64 -6.61
CA ASN A 60 8.97 -15.54 -6.35
C ASN A 60 9.33 -14.42 -5.37
N CYS A 61 8.55 -13.35 -5.32
CA CYS A 61 8.79 -12.23 -4.41
C CYS A 61 8.04 -12.34 -3.08
N LYS A 62 7.15 -13.31 -2.93
CA LYS A 62 6.28 -13.46 -1.76
C LYS A 62 7.05 -13.61 -0.45
N GLU A 63 8.16 -14.35 -0.46
CA GLU A 63 8.97 -14.60 0.75
C GLU A 63 9.50 -13.30 1.37
N TYR A 64 9.84 -12.30 0.56
CA TYR A 64 10.25 -10.99 1.08
C TYR A 64 9.11 -10.30 1.85
N LEU A 65 7.89 -10.35 1.31
CA LEU A 65 6.73 -9.76 1.97
C LEU A 65 6.39 -10.50 3.27
N LEU A 66 6.45 -11.83 3.29
CA LEU A 66 6.27 -12.64 4.49
C LEU A 66 7.30 -12.28 5.56
N ARG A 67 8.58 -12.15 5.18
CA ARG A 67 9.64 -11.76 6.11
C ARG A 67 9.43 -10.36 6.68
N GLU A 68 9.00 -9.39 5.88
CA GLU A 68 8.65 -8.05 6.36
C GLU A 68 7.49 -8.09 7.36
N ILE A 69 6.43 -8.87 7.07
CA ILE A 69 5.29 -9.05 7.97
C ILE A 69 5.72 -9.65 9.33
N GLU A 70 6.69 -10.56 9.34
CA GLU A 70 7.25 -11.11 10.57
C GLU A 70 8.01 -10.07 11.40
N LEU A 71 8.77 -9.20 10.74
CA LEU A 71 9.58 -8.16 11.38
C LEU A 71 8.75 -6.98 11.88
N LEU A 72 7.68 -6.64 11.17
CA LEU A 72 6.79 -5.53 11.48
C LEU A 72 5.74 -5.96 12.53
N LYS A 73 6.12 -5.97 13.80
CA LYS A 73 5.27 -6.48 14.90
C LYS A 73 4.14 -5.56 15.33
N ASN A 74 4.25 -4.26 15.07
CA ASN A 74 3.32 -3.24 15.55
C ASN A 74 2.33 -2.75 14.47
N VAL A 75 2.19 -3.47 13.37
CA VAL A 75 1.23 -3.12 12.32
C VAL A 75 -0.19 -3.23 12.86
N ARG A 76 -0.98 -2.19 12.64
CA ARG A 76 -2.43 -2.16 12.93
C ARG A 76 -3.26 -1.92 11.67
N VAL A 77 -2.70 -1.20 10.70
CA VAL A 77 -3.39 -0.83 9.45
C VAL A 77 -2.54 -1.22 8.25
N ILE A 78 -3.15 -1.84 7.27
CA ILE A 78 -2.54 -2.22 6.00
C ILE A 78 -3.30 -1.52 4.86
N VAL A 79 -2.62 -0.71 4.08
CA VAL A 79 -3.19 -0.07 2.88
C VAL A 79 -2.66 -0.77 1.63
N GLY A 80 -3.55 -1.43 0.89
CA GLY A 80 -3.23 -2.06 -0.39
C GLY A 80 -3.45 -1.11 -1.56
N LEU A 81 -2.38 -0.67 -2.22
CA LEU A 81 -2.44 0.17 -3.41
C LEU A 81 -2.64 -0.70 -4.66
N GLY A 82 -3.82 -0.61 -5.27
CA GLY A 82 -4.25 -1.45 -6.38
C GLY A 82 -4.72 -2.84 -5.94
N LYS A 83 -5.47 -3.51 -6.81
CA LYS A 83 -6.01 -4.84 -6.54
C LYS A 83 -4.91 -5.85 -6.21
N ILE A 84 -3.81 -5.84 -6.98
CA ILE A 84 -2.69 -6.77 -6.78
C ILE A 84 -2.07 -6.57 -5.40
N GLY A 85 -1.75 -5.34 -5.00
CA GLY A 85 -1.17 -5.04 -3.69
C GLY A 85 -2.11 -5.42 -2.53
N PHE A 86 -3.39 -5.12 -2.66
CA PHE A 86 -4.39 -5.46 -1.65
C PHE A 86 -4.54 -6.97 -1.47
N GLU A 87 -4.68 -7.72 -2.58
CA GLU A 87 -4.81 -9.17 -2.53
C GLU A 87 -3.53 -9.88 -2.07
N ALA A 88 -2.36 -9.37 -2.47
CA ALA A 88 -1.09 -9.90 -2.00
C ALA A 88 -0.91 -9.71 -0.49
N ALA A 89 -1.28 -8.56 0.05
CA ALA A 89 -1.26 -8.31 1.49
C ALA A 89 -2.20 -9.26 2.23
N LEU A 90 -3.45 -9.40 1.81
CA LEU A 90 -4.41 -10.34 2.43
C LEU A 90 -3.88 -11.77 2.44
N ASN A 91 -3.36 -12.25 1.30
CA ASN A 91 -2.85 -13.60 1.19
C ASN A 91 -1.62 -13.83 2.08
N ALA A 92 -0.68 -12.87 2.12
CA ALA A 92 0.52 -12.96 2.93
C ALA A 92 0.21 -12.94 4.44
N TYR A 93 -0.71 -12.08 4.89
CA TYR A 93 -1.13 -12.05 6.29
C TYR A 93 -1.89 -13.32 6.69
N ARG A 94 -2.69 -13.91 5.80
CA ARG A 94 -3.34 -15.21 6.05
C ARG A 94 -2.31 -16.34 6.12
N GLU A 95 -1.35 -16.39 5.21
CA GLU A 95 -0.28 -17.39 5.18
C GLU A 95 0.62 -17.32 6.42
N SER A 96 0.88 -16.12 6.92
CA SER A 96 1.62 -15.92 8.17
C SER A 96 0.83 -16.27 9.44
N GLY A 97 -0.44 -16.73 9.31
CA GLY A 97 -1.30 -17.08 10.44
C GLY A 97 -1.82 -15.89 11.25
N LYS A 98 -1.58 -14.65 10.80
CA LYS A 98 -2.01 -13.44 11.54
C LYS A 98 -3.47 -13.08 11.32
N VAL A 99 -4.09 -13.55 10.23
CA VAL A 99 -5.50 -13.33 9.94
C VAL A 99 -6.15 -14.57 9.34
N GLU A 100 -7.45 -14.73 9.60
CA GLU A 100 -8.30 -15.74 8.96
C GLU A 100 -9.56 -15.07 8.43
N PHE A 101 -10.06 -15.53 7.29
CA PHE A 101 -11.34 -15.10 6.73
C PHE A 101 -12.01 -16.24 5.96
N LYS A 102 -13.33 -16.39 6.15
CA LYS A 102 -14.14 -17.40 5.46
C LYS A 102 -14.34 -17.07 3.98
N SER A 103 -14.50 -15.79 3.66
CA SER A 103 -14.59 -15.27 2.30
C SER A 103 -13.56 -14.18 2.10
N LYS A 104 -12.92 -14.17 0.92
CA LYS A 104 -11.88 -13.17 0.59
C LYS A 104 -12.52 -11.78 0.49
N PRO A 105 -12.01 -10.78 1.21
CA PRO A 105 -12.43 -9.40 1.08
C PRO A 105 -12.35 -8.90 -0.36
N ARG A 106 -13.41 -8.25 -0.85
CA ARG A 106 -13.46 -7.74 -2.22
C ARG A 106 -12.69 -6.44 -2.34
N PHE A 107 -11.93 -6.30 -3.40
CA PHE A 107 -11.26 -5.06 -3.72
C PHE A 107 -12.27 -4.02 -4.21
N ALA A 108 -12.38 -2.90 -3.49
CA ALA A 108 -13.05 -1.68 -3.93
C ALA A 108 -12.33 -0.48 -3.31
N HIS A 109 -12.24 0.64 -4.02
CA HIS A 109 -11.57 1.83 -3.50
C HIS A 109 -12.23 2.30 -2.19
N CYS A 110 -11.41 2.61 -1.18
CA CYS A 110 -11.81 2.94 0.19
C CYS A 110 -12.54 1.83 0.96
N ALA A 111 -12.66 0.61 0.43
CA ALA A 111 -13.19 -0.50 1.21
C ALA A 111 -12.26 -0.82 2.39
N MET A 112 -12.86 -0.99 3.57
CA MET A 112 -12.15 -1.23 4.81
C MET A 112 -12.66 -2.53 5.45
N TYR A 113 -11.74 -3.37 5.91
CA TYR A 113 -12.03 -4.66 6.53
C TYR A 113 -11.25 -4.81 7.83
N LYS A 114 -11.93 -5.15 8.92
CA LYS A 114 -11.30 -5.48 10.20
C LYS A 114 -11.21 -7.00 10.33
N ILE A 115 -9.99 -7.54 10.36
CA ILE A 115 -9.73 -8.98 10.34
C ILE A 115 -8.56 -9.28 11.28
N GLY A 116 -8.74 -10.17 12.26
CA GLY A 116 -7.66 -10.59 13.17
C GLY A 116 -7.04 -9.45 13.98
N GLY A 117 -7.82 -8.40 14.30
CA GLY A 117 -7.31 -7.22 15.00
C GLY A 117 -6.58 -6.21 14.09
N LEU A 118 -6.45 -6.51 12.80
CA LEU A 118 -5.85 -5.64 11.79
C LEU A 118 -6.92 -4.97 10.93
N THR A 119 -6.64 -3.77 10.46
CA THR A 119 -7.49 -3.05 9.50
C THR A 119 -6.85 -3.07 8.11
N PHE A 120 -7.54 -3.62 7.13
CA PHE A 120 -7.14 -3.60 5.73
C PHE A 120 -7.94 -2.55 4.97
N ILE A 121 -7.26 -1.66 4.25
CA ILE A 121 -7.89 -0.62 3.44
C ILE A 121 -7.44 -0.80 1.99
N ALA A 122 -8.39 -0.86 1.07
CA ALA A 122 -8.12 -0.96 -0.36
C ALA A 122 -8.11 0.43 -1.00
N SER A 123 -7.15 0.70 -1.87
CA SER A 123 -7.08 1.93 -2.66
C SER A 123 -6.79 1.63 -4.13
N PHE A 124 -7.33 2.41 -5.04
CA PHE A 124 -6.79 2.44 -6.40
C PHE A 124 -5.31 2.84 -6.35
N HIS A 125 -4.51 2.24 -7.24
CA HIS A 125 -3.10 2.58 -7.35
C HIS A 125 -2.95 3.96 -8.01
N PRO A 126 -2.05 4.84 -7.50
CA PRO A 126 -1.82 6.17 -8.08
C PRO A 126 -1.00 6.11 -9.39
N SER A 127 -1.30 5.14 -10.26
CA SER A 127 -0.71 5.02 -11.58
C SER A 127 -1.19 6.14 -12.50
N GLN A 128 -0.38 6.47 -13.51
CA GLN A 128 -0.75 7.47 -14.54
C GLN A 128 -2.10 7.15 -15.17
N GLN A 129 -2.36 5.87 -15.46
CA GLN A 129 -3.65 5.45 -16.02
C GLN A 129 -4.83 5.85 -15.12
N ASN A 130 -4.74 5.64 -13.82
CA ASN A 130 -5.84 5.97 -12.90
C ASN A 130 -5.96 7.47 -12.64
N THR A 131 -4.84 8.19 -12.59
CA THR A 131 -4.83 9.63 -12.30
C THR A 131 -5.24 10.46 -13.51
N PHE A 132 -4.77 10.13 -14.72
CA PHE A 132 -5.11 10.84 -15.95
C PHE A 132 -6.55 10.60 -16.41
N THR A 133 -7.11 9.43 -16.13
CA THR A 133 -8.51 9.12 -16.46
C THR A 133 -9.51 9.61 -15.39
N GLY A 134 -9.03 10.22 -14.30
CA GLY A 134 -9.89 10.66 -13.20
C GLY A 134 -10.47 9.50 -12.36
N ARG A 135 -10.05 8.26 -12.60
CA ARG A 135 -10.47 7.10 -11.80
C ARG A 135 -10.00 7.22 -10.35
N LEU A 136 -8.82 7.81 -10.14
CA LEU A 136 -8.30 8.21 -8.83
C LEU A 136 -8.04 9.71 -8.85
N THR A 137 -8.68 10.44 -7.93
CA THR A 137 -8.44 11.87 -7.70
C THR A 137 -7.64 12.07 -6.40
N GLU A 138 -7.03 13.25 -6.22
CA GLU A 138 -6.30 13.57 -5.00
C GLU A 138 -7.16 13.44 -3.75
N PRO A 139 -8.39 14.01 -3.68
CA PRO A 139 -9.23 13.86 -2.50
C PRO A 139 -9.58 12.40 -2.18
N MET A 140 -9.71 11.54 -3.21
CA MET A 140 -9.94 10.12 -3.01
C MET A 140 -8.75 9.43 -2.32
N LEU A 141 -7.52 9.74 -2.75
CA LEU A 141 -6.31 9.17 -2.15
C LEU A 141 -6.06 9.75 -0.75
N ASP A 142 -6.28 11.05 -0.57
CA ASP A 142 -6.17 11.73 0.73
C ASP A 142 -7.10 11.06 1.76
N ARG A 143 -8.34 10.75 1.36
CA ARG A 143 -9.32 10.06 2.22
C ARG A 143 -8.84 8.69 2.69
N VAL A 144 -8.16 7.92 1.84
CA VAL A 144 -7.60 6.61 2.22
C VAL A 144 -6.62 6.77 3.38
N PHE A 145 -5.67 7.70 3.28
CA PHE A 145 -4.65 7.88 4.31
C PHE A 145 -5.15 8.60 5.56
N THR A 146 -6.11 9.51 5.43
CA THR A 146 -6.81 10.08 6.58
C THR A 146 -7.57 9.00 7.35
N THR A 147 -8.27 8.10 6.65
CA THR A 147 -8.93 6.95 7.28
C THR A 147 -7.89 6.04 7.97
N ALA A 148 -6.77 5.74 7.31
CA ALA A 148 -5.71 4.95 7.91
C ALA A 148 -5.17 5.60 9.21
N ARG A 149 -4.95 6.91 9.23
CA ARG A 149 -4.52 7.66 10.42
C ARG A 149 -5.54 7.55 11.55
N THR A 150 -6.83 7.69 11.27
CA THR A 150 -7.90 7.55 12.26
C THR A 150 -7.93 6.15 12.89
N GLN A 151 -7.63 5.09 12.13
CA GLN A 151 -7.58 3.73 12.65
C GLN A 151 -6.35 3.43 13.52
N LEU A 152 -5.35 4.31 13.55
CA LEU A 152 -4.16 4.21 14.42
C LEU A 152 -4.36 4.88 15.78
N GLN A 153 -5.31 5.80 15.89
CA GLN A 153 -5.69 6.46 17.15
C GLN A 153 -6.53 5.54 18.02
#